data_54db4d888a7ff713731bd6e13033b6b4
#
_entry.id   54db4d888a7ff713731bd6e13033b6b4
#
_cell.length_a   1.000
_cell.length_b   1.000
_cell.length_c   1.000
_cell.angle_alpha   90.00
_cell.angle_beta   90.00
_cell.angle_gamma   90.00
#
_symmetry.space_group_name_H-M   'P 1'
#
loop_
_entity.id
_entity.type
_entity.pdbx_description
1 polymer ?
#
loop_
_entity_poly.entity_id
_entity_poly.type
_entity_poly.pdbx_seq_one_letter_code
_entity_poly.pdbx_strand_id
1 'polypeptide(L)'
;DAVIDDYNMGLITNNERYNQIVDIWTNINNKLTNQVITTLKNDNDGFNPVYMMLDSGARGSKEQIRQLSGMRGLMAKPQKSGVEGGQQVIENPILSNFKEGLSVLEYFISTHGARKGLADTALKTADAGYLTRRLVDVAQDVIINEEDCGTLRGLTATAIKRNEDVVQTLYDRILGRTALNDVIHPTTGEVICKAGEEITEEIAEAIDKSPLESVEIRSVLTCEARHGVCAKCYGRNLAT
;
A
#
# COMPACT_ATOMS: atom_id res chain seq x y z
N ASP A 1 -13.10 -20.71 -24.18
CA ASP A 1 -13.89 -21.76 -24.83
C ASP A 1 -13.91 -23.03 -23.97
N ALA A 2 -12.78 -23.64 -23.57
CA ALA A 2 -12.77 -24.88 -22.79
C ALA A 2 -13.65 -24.86 -21.52
N VAL A 3 -13.61 -23.78 -20.73
CA VAL A 3 -14.46 -23.62 -19.52
C VAL A 3 -15.95 -23.58 -19.85
N ILE A 4 -16.31 -23.02 -20.99
CA ILE A 4 -17.69 -22.98 -21.46
C ILE A 4 -18.13 -24.37 -21.93
N ASP A 5 -17.25 -25.11 -22.59
CA ASP A 5 -17.50 -26.46 -23.03
C ASP A 5 -17.65 -27.41 -21.84
N ASP A 6 -16.83 -27.29 -20.81
CA ASP A 6 -16.93 -28.05 -19.56
C ASP A 6 -18.26 -27.78 -18.82
N TYR A 7 -18.71 -26.51 -18.83
CA TYR A 7 -20.02 -26.16 -18.29
C TYR A 7 -21.17 -26.75 -19.12
N ASN A 8 -21.09 -26.68 -20.43
CA ASN A 8 -22.12 -27.26 -21.33
C ASN A 8 -22.20 -28.79 -21.20
N MET A 9 -21.08 -29.44 -20.90
CA MET A 9 -21.02 -30.88 -20.60
C MET A 9 -21.50 -31.23 -19.18
N GLY A 10 -21.80 -30.25 -18.35
CA GLY A 10 -22.26 -30.45 -16.97
C GLY A 10 -21.18 -30.84 -15.95
N LEU A 11 -19.89 -30.65 -16.31
CA LEU A 11 -18.75 -31.00 -15.45
C LEU A 11 -18.52 -29.98 -14.33
N ILE A 12 -18.90 -28.74 -14.56
CA ILE A 12 -18.70 -27.64 -13.59
C ILE A 12 -20.01 -26.88 -13.32
N THR A 13 -20.10 -26.27 -12.14
CA THR A 13 -21.24 -25.43 -11.77
C THR A 13 -21.14 -24.04 -12.39
N ASN A 14 -22.25 -23.31 -12.45
CA ASN A 14 -22.26 -21.94 -12.99
C ASN A 14 -21.36 -20.97 -12.18
N ASN A 15 -21.31 -21.14 -10.85
CA ASN A 15 -20.43 -20.33 -10.00
C ASN A 15 -18.95 -20.61 -10.26
N GLU A 16 -18.62 -21.88 -10.45
CA GLU A 16 -17.26 -22.31 -10.77
C GLU A 16 -16.82 -21.82 -12.14
N ARG A 17 -17.69 -21.96 -13.16
CA ARG A 17 -17.48 -21.37 -14.48
C ARG A 17 -17.17 -19.87 -14.39
N TYR A 18 -18.00 -19.12 -13.64
CA TYR A 18 -17.82 -17.68 -13.45
C TYR A 18 -16.45 -17.36 -12.80
N ASN A 19 -16.10 -18.05 -11.72
CA ASN A 19 -14.83 -17.82 -11.04
C ASN A 19 -13.64 -18.13 -11.95
N GLN A 20 -13.67 -19.24 -12.68
CA GLN A 20 -12.61 -19.62 -13.61
C GLN A 20 -12.45 -18.58 -14.75
N ILE A 21 -13.54 -18.07 -15.29
CA ILE A 21 -13.49 -17.02 -16.33
C ILE A 21 -12.85 -15.73 -15.78
N VAL A 22 -13.26 -15.29 -14.59
CA VAL A 22 -12.71 -14.10 -13.94
C VAL A 22 -11.21 -14.27 -13.66
N ASP A 23 -10.79 -15.43 -13.17
CA ASP A 23 -9.39 -15.74 -12.88
C ASP A 23 -8.52 -15.74 -14.16
N ILE A 24 -9.01 -16.37 -15.22
CA ILE A 24 -8.32 -16.38 -16.51
C ILE A 24 -8.11 -14.96 -17.02
N TRP A 25 -9.16 -14.13 -17.03
CA TRP A 25 -9.06 -12.76 -17.51
C TRP A 25 -8.19 -11.88 -16.62
N THR A 26 -8.22 -12.08 -15.30
CA THR A 26 -7.33 -11.39 -14.36
C THR A 26 -5.86 -11.74 -14.64
N ASN A 27 -5.55 -13.02 -14.83
CA ASN A 27 -4.21 -13.48 -15.15
C ASN A 27 -3.70 -12.95 -16.50
N ILE A 28 -4.55 -12.95 -17.53
CA ILE A 28 -4.21 -12.39 -18.85
C ILE A 28 -3.93 -10.89 -18.72
N ASN A 29 -4.77 -10.18 -17.98
CA ASN A 29 -4.64 -8.75 -17.75
C ASN A 29 -3.32 -8.40 -17.04
N ASN A 30 -2.94 -9.17 -16.02
CA ASN A 30 -1.67 -9.01 -15.32
C ASN A 30 -0.46 -9.29 -16.23
N LYS A 31 -0.51 -10.35 -17.03
CA LYS A 31 0.54 -10.67 -18.02
C LYS A 31 0.69 -9.54 -19.04
N LEU A 32 -0.41 -9.04 -19.57
CA LEU A 32 -0.41 -7.93 -20.52
C LEU A 32 0.18 -6.67 -19.92
N THR A 33 -0.21 -6.33 -18.68
CA THR A 33 0.32 -5.18 -17.95
C THR A 33 1.84 -5.27 -17.82
N ASN A 34 2.33 -6.41 -17.37
CA ASN A 34 3.78 -6.62 -17.22
C ASN A 34 4.51 -6.52 -18.55
N GLN A 35 3.93 -7.04 -19.64
CA GLN A 35 4.50 -6.95 -20.96
C GLN A 35 4.56 -5.50 -21.47
N VAL A 36 3.48 -4.73 -21.31
CA VAL A 36 3.43 -3.32 -21.69
C VAL A 36 4.49 -2.52 -20.93
N ILE A 37 4.61 -2.72 -19.60
CA ILE A 37 5.62 -2.03 -18.79
C ILE A 37 7.03 -2.43 -19.19
N THR A 38 7.29 -3.70 -19.44
CA THR A 38 8.59 -4.19 -19.91
C THR A 38 8.96 -3.58 -21.27
N THR A 39 7.99 -3.50 -22.17
CA THR A 39 8.20 -2.84 -23.48
C THR A 39 8.54 -1.37 -23.32
N LEU A 40 7.80 -0.63 -22.46
CA LEU A 40 8.07 0.77 -22.18
C LEU A 40 9.43 0.99 -21.50
N LYS A 41 9.84 0.08 -20.63
CA LYS A 41 11.14 0.11 -19.96
C LYS A 41 12.30 -0.04 -20.93
N ASN A 42 12.13 -0.91 -21.93
CA ASN A 42 13.18 -1.19 -22.92
C ASN A 42 13.12 -0.26 -24.13
N ASP A 43 12.11 0.59 -24.23
CA ASP A 43 11.98 1.55 -25.30
C ASP A 43 12.94 2.72 -25.10
N ASN A 44 13.55 3.15 -26.20
CA ASN A 44 14.49 4.29 -26.23
C ASN A 44 15.65 4.17 -25.20
N ASP A 45 16.23 2.97 -25.06
CA ASP A 45 17.31 2.66 -24.11
C ASP A 45 16.98 3.03 -22.64
N GLY A 46 15.72 2.93 -22.27
CA GLY A 46 15.21 3.26 -20.92
C GLY A 46 14.78 4.71 -20.73
N PHE A 47 14.91 5.56 -21.74
CA PHE A 47 14.55 6.99 -21.68
C PHE A 47 13.16 7.28 -22.27
N ASN A 48 12.21 6.34 -22.15
CA ASN A 48 10.84 6.61 -22.52
C ASN A 48 10.23 7.61 -21.51
N PRO A 49 9.70 8.77 -21.95
CA PRO A 49 9.20 9.81 -21.04
C PRO A 49 8.01 9.34 -20.19
N VAL A 50 7.18 8.43 -20.71
CA VAL A 50 6.05 7.86 -19.96
C VAL A 50 6.55 6.92 -18.86
N TYR A 51 7.55 6.09 -19.19
CA TYR A 51 8.18 5.20 -18.21
C TYR A 51 8.88 5.99 -17.11
N MET A 52 9.61 7.05 -17.46
CA MET A 52 10.29 7.92 -16.49
C MET A 52 9.30 8.56 -15.49
N MET A 53 8.15 9.05 -15.98
CA MET A 53 7.10 9.60 -15.09
C MET A 53 6.49 8.55 -14.18
N LEU A 54 6.31 7.33 -14.68
CA LEU A 54 5.79 6.21 -13.90
C LEU A 54 6.77 5.74 -12.83
N ASP A 55 8.04 5.56 -13.20
CA ASP A 55 9.09 5.03 -12.34
C ASP A 55 9.44 6.00 -11.21
N SER A 56 9.53 7.28 -11.52
CA SER A 56 9.74 8.35 -10.53
C SER A 56 8.55 8.58 -9.59
N GLY A 57 7.38 8.00 -9.87
CA GLY A 57 6.16 8.26 -9.10
C GLY A 57 5.59 9.68 -9.25
N ALA A 58 6.14 10.50 -10.14
CA ALA A 58 5.69 11.88 -10.33
C ALA A 58 4.25 11.96 -10.84
N ARG A 59 3.86 11.09 -11.76
CA ARG A 59 2.49 11.02 -12.29
C ARG A 59 2.21 9.68 -12.95
N GLY A 60 0.96 9.24 -12.83
CA GLY A 60 0.50 8.02 -13.47
C GLY A 60 0.66 6.77 -12.61
N SER A 61 -0.09 5.75 -12.96
CA SER A 61 0.01 4.42 -12.35
C SER A 61 0.06 3.34 -13.44
N LYS A 62 0.54 2.16 -13.10
CA LYS A 62 0.58 1.00 -13.99
C LYS A 62 -0.81 0.70 -14.59
N GLU A 63 -1.86 0.85 -13.77
CA GLU A 63 -3.25 0.66 -14.17
C GLU A 63 -3.71 1.67 -15.22
N GLN A 64 -3.31 2.93 -15.11
CA GLN A 64 -3.66 3.96 -16.10
C GLN A 64 -2.99 3.68 -17.44
N ILE A 65 -1.72 3.30 -17.44
CA ILE A 65 -0.98 2.94 -18.67
C ILE A 65 -1.60 1.71 -19.32
N ARG A 66 -1.98 0.70 -18.54
CA ARG A 66 -2.68 -0.48 -19.03
C ARG A 66 -3.98 -0.12 -19.75
N GLN A 67 -4.79 0.76 -19.16
CA GLN A 67 -6.05 1.18 -19.77
C GLN A 67 -5.87 2.03 -21.04
N LEU A 68 -4.76 2.76 -21.14
CA LEU A 68 -4.45 3.59 -22.31
C LEU A 68 -3.93 2.77 -23.50
N SER A 69 -3.04 1.80 -23.25
CA SER A 69 -2.27 1.09 -24.27
C SER A 69 -2.53 -0.41 -24.33
N GLY A 70 -3.05 -0.99 -23.28
CA GLY A 70 -3.28 -2.43 -23.18
C GLY A 70 -4.76 -2.79 -23.34
N MET A 71 -5.39 -3.17 -22.24
CA MET A 71 -6.78 -3.59 -22.19
C MET A 71 -7.45 -2.98 -20.95
N ARG A 72 -8.68 -2.52 -21.08
CA ARG A 72 -9.39 -1.97 -19.93
C ARG A 72 -9.75 -3.03 -18.88
N GLY A 73 -10.17 -4.21 -19.32
CA GLY A 73 -10.37 -5.38 -18.47
C GLY A 73 -11.79 -5.50 -17.90
N LEU A 74 -11.88 -6.19 -16.76
CA LEU A 74 -13.15 -6.52 -16.11
C LEU A 74 -13.76 -5.29 -15.42
N MET A 75 -15.09 -5.14 -15.56
CA MET A 75 -15.87 -4.06 -14.97
C MET A 75 -16.79 -4.58 -13.87
N ALA A 76 -16.97 -3.80 -12.80
CA ALA A 76 -17.91 -4.14 -11.74
C ALA A 76 -19.36 -3.96 -12.20
N LYS A 77 -20.23 -4.87 -11.78
CA LYS A 77 -21.69 -4.72 -11.98
C LYS A 77 -22.22 -3.56 -11.15
N PRO A 78 -23.22 -2.81 -11.65
CA PRO A 78 -23.92 -1.82 -10.86
C PRO A 78 -24.67 -2.54 -9.72
N GLN A 79 -24.38 -2.16 -8.46
CA GLN A 79 -25.08 -2.71 -7.29
C GLN A 79 -26.49 -2.13 -7.20
N LYS A 80 -27.48 -3.00 -6.98
CA LYS A 80 -28.82 -2.57 -6.54
C LYS A 80 -28.75 -2.25 -5.06
N SER A 81 -29.31 -1.12 -4.64
CA SER A 81 -29.43 -0.74 -3.23
C SER A 81 -30.07 -1.88 -2.42
N GLY A 82 -29.40 -2.30 -1.34
CA GLY A 82 -29.97 -3.23 -0.35
C GLY A 82 -29.53 -4.69 -0.49
N VAL A 83 -28.65 -5.05 -1.38
CA VAL A 83 -28.07 -6.40 -1.45
C VAL A 83 -26.61 -6.35 -0.98
N GLU A 84 -26.36 -6.82 0.22
CA GLU A 84 -25.05 -7.18 0.73
C GLU A 84 -24.56 -8.45 0.01
N GLY A 85 -24.09 -8.29 -1.19
CA GLY A 85 -23.44 -9.35 -1.95
C GLY A 85 -22.16 -8.82 -2.54
N GLY A 86 -21.06 -9.57 -2.43
CA GLY A 86 -19.73 -9.19 -2.88
C GLY A 86 -19.73 -8.58 -4.29
N GLN A 87 -18.76 -7.76 -4.58
CA GLN A 87 -18.61 -7.08 -5.87
C GLN A 87 -18.61 -8.13 -7.00
N GLN A 88 -19.75 -8.34 -7.62
CA GLN A 88 -19.83 -9.19 -8.79
C GLN A 88 -19.31 -8.40 -9.99
N VAL A 89 -18.37 -9.00 -10.68
CA VAL A 89 -17.75 -8.47 -11.90
C VAL A 89 -18.55 -8.93 -13.11
N ILE A 90 -18.56 -8.16 -14.18
CA ILE A 90 -19.15 -8.57 -15.47
C ILE A 90 -18.20 -9.57 -16.11
N GLU A 91 -18.71 -10.74 -16.52
CA GLU A 91 -17.90 -11.84 -17.09
C GLU A 91 -17.14 -11.44 -18.36
N ASN A 92 -17.76 -10.62 -19.20
CA ASN A 92 -17.15 -10.15 -20.43
C ASN A 92 -16.27 -8.93 -20.15
N PRO A 93 -14.94 -9.03 -20.33
CA PRO A 93 -14.05 -7.90 -20.15
C PRO A 93 -14.15 -6.93 -21.34
N ILE A 94 -13.74 -5.70 -21.12
CA ILE A 94 -13.52 -4.73 -22.19
C ILE A 94 -12.11 -4.97 -22.73
N LEU A 95 -12.03 -5.46 -23.97
CA LEU A 95 -10.76 -5.77 -24.63
C LEU A 95 -10.08 -4.52 -25.19
N SER A 96 -10.88 -3.53 -25.59
CA SER A 96 -10.38 -2.28 -26.17
C SER A 96 -9.69 -1.43 -25.13
N ASN A 97 -8.71 -0.65 -25.57
CA ASN A 97 -8.07 0.40 -24.79
C ASN A 97 -8.60 1.78 -25.20
N PHE A 98 -8.18 2.82 -24.48
CA PHE A 98 -8.63 4.18 -24.78
C PHE A 98 -8.06 4.72 -26.11
N LYS A 99 -6.92 4.22 -26.56
CA LYS A 99 -6.31 4.63 -27.83
C LYS A 99 -7.13 4.14 -29.03
N GLU A 100 -7.62 2.91 -28.96
CA GLU A 100 -8.48 2.31 -30.00
C GLU A 100 -9.90 2.86 -29.96
N GLY A 101 -10.35 3.28 -28.79
CA GLY A 101 -11.70 3.68 -28.51
C GLY A 101 -12.60 2.52 -28.07
N LEU A 102 -13.65 2.85 -27.33
CA LEU A 102 -14.63 1.90 -26.82
C LEU A 102 -15.88 1.86 -27.71
N SER A 103 -16.50 0.70 -27.80
CA SER A 103 -17.86 0.59 -28.38
C SER A 103 -18.87 1.30 -27.47
N VAL A 104 -20.03 1.64 -27.99
CA VAL A 104 -21.10 2.32 -27.25
C VAL A 104 -21.50 1.54 -25.99
N LEU A 105 -21.62 0.22 -26.12
CA LEU A 105 -21.96 -0.65 -24.97
C LEU A 105 -20.87 -0.70 -23.93
N GLU A 106 -19.63 -0.85 -24.33
CA GLU A 106 -18.47 -0.85 -23.42
C GLU A 106 -18.31 0.50 -22.69
N TYR A 107 -18.51 1.59 -23.41
CA TYR A 107 -18.53 2.92 -22.81
C TYR A 107 -19.64 3.04 -21.76
N PHE A 108 -20.87 2.63 -22.08
CA PHE A 108 -21.98 2.68 -21.13
C PHE A 108 -21.70 1.86 -19.87
N ILE A 109 -21.21 0.64 -20.00
CA ILE A 109 -20.83 -0.21 -18.86
C ILE A 109 -19.76 0.49 -18.01
N SER A 110 -18.80 1.12 -18.63
CA SER A 110 -17.70 1.79 -17.94
C SER A 110 -18.13 3.04 -17.17
N THR A 111 -19.22 3.72 -17.57
CA THR A 111 -19.71 4.93 -16.90
C THR A 111 -20.24 4.67 -15.50
N HIS A 112 -20.73 3.47 -15.20
CA HIS A 112 -21.16 3.10 -13.84
C HIS A 112 -20.01 3.16 -12.85
N GLY A 113 -18.87 2.58 -13.21
CA GLY A 113 -17.65 2.65 -12.38
C GLY A 113 -17.11 4.07 -12.26
N ALA A 114 -17.11 4.84 -13.35
CA ALA A 114 -16.67 6.23 -13.33
C ALA A 114 -17.54 7.10 -12.41
N ARG A 115 -18.86 6.97 -12.48
CA ARG A 115 -19.80 7.70 -11.60
C ARG A 115 -19.57 7.35 -10.14
N LYS A 116 -19.41 6.07 -9.79
CA LYS A 116 -19.09 5.63 -8.43
C LYS A 116 -17.78 6.21 -7.96
N GLY A 117 -16.72 6.16 -8.79
CA GLY A 117 -15.41 6.72 -8.43
C GLY A 117 -15.45 8.23 -8.19
N LEU A 118 -16.21 8.99 -8.98
CA LEU A 118 -16.39 10.43 -8.78
C LEU A 118 -17.13 10.74 -7.47
N ALA A 119 -18.20 10.00 -7.16
CA ALA A 119 -18.93 10.15 -5.90
C ALA A 119 -18.05 9.80 -4.68
N ASP A 120 -17.33 8.67 -4.75
CA ASP A 120 -16.41 8.25 -3.68
C ASP A 120 -15.29 9.28 -3.46
N THR A 121 -14.75 9.86 -4.51
CA THR A 121 -13.71 10.90 -4.41
C THR A 121 -14.24 12.15 -3.71
N ALA A 122 -15.45 12.60 -4.06
CA ALA A 122 -16.07 13.77 -3.45
C ALA A 122 -16.30 13.58 -1.94
N LEU A 123 -16.80 12.40 -1.53
CA LEU A 123 -17.04 12.07 -0.13
C LEU A 123 -15.72 11.93 0.66
N LYS A 124 -14.77 11.18 0.13
CA LYS A 124 -13.48 10.95 0.78
C LYS A 124 -12.66 12.23 0.96
N THR A 125 -12.81 13.21 0.07
CA THR A 125 -12.13 14.51 0.20
C THR A 125 -12.61 15.27 1.44
N ALA A 126 -13.91 15.25 1.71
CA ALA A 126 -14.47 15.89 2.90
C ALA A 126 -13.99 15.20 4.19
N ASP A 127 -14.04 13.87 4.23
CA ASP A 127 -13.59 13.08 5.37
C ASP A 127 -12.08 13.25 5.64
N ALA A 128 -11.25 13.26 4.60
CA ALA A 128 -9.82 13.51 4.71
C ALA A 128 -9.53 14.92 5.24
N GLY A 129 -10.25 15.93 4.76
CA GLY A 129 -10.11 17.30 5.23
C GLY A 129 -10.48 17.45 6.72
N TYR A 130 -11.57 16.85 7.14
CA TYR A 130 -11.99 16.85 8.54
C TYR A 130 -11.00 16.09 9.45
N LEU A 131 -10.53 14.92 9.00
CA LEU A 131 -9.52 14.16 9.74
C LEU A 131 -8.22 14.94 9.88
N THR A 132 -7.73 15.55 8.80
CA THR A 132 -6.51 16.37 8.82
C THR A 132 -6.63 17.53 9.81
N ARG A 133 -7.75 18.25 9.78
CA ARG A 133 -8.00 19.33 10.73
C ARG A 133 -7.93 18.84 12.18
N ARG A 134 -8.62 17.74 12.51
CA ARG A 134 -8.59 17.16 13.86
C ARG A 134 -7.19 16.73 14.28
N LEU A 135 -6.41 16.15 13.38
CA LEU A 135 -5.04 15.76 13.67
C LEU A 135 -4.15 16.99 13.94
N VAL A 136 -4.31 18.06 13.16
CA VAL A 136 -3.58 19.30 13.39
C VAL A 136 -3.98 19.94 14.72
N ASP A 137 -5.28 19.98 15.04
CA ASP A 137 -5.78 20.56 16.31
C ASP A 137 -5.19 19.83 17.53
N VAL A 138 -5.00 18.51 17.45
CA VAL A 138 -4.36 17.72 18.54
C VAL A 138 -2.83 17.84 18.54
N ALA A 139 -2.22 17.83 17.36
CA ALA A 139 -0.77 17.80 17.24
C ALA A 139 -0.09 19.14 17.45
N GLN A 140 -0.79 20.27 17.25
CA GLN A 140 -0.20 21.61 17.39
C GLN A 140 0.30 21.91 18.81
N ASP A 141 -0.29 21.30 19.84
CA ASP A 141 0.08 21.48 21.22
C ASP A 141 1.25 20.57 21.66
N VAL A 142 1.70 19.66 20.78
CA VAL A 142 2.83 18.77 21.07
C VAL A 142 4.13 19.51 20.79
N ILE A 143 4.77 19.99 21.85
CA ILE A 143 6.00 20.76 21.82
C ILE A 143 7.11 19.95 22.52
N ILE A 144 8.34 20.00 21.99
CA ILE A 144 9.52 19.40 22.63
C ILE A 144 10.07 20.40 23.64
N ASN A 145 9.92 20.11 24.93
CA ASN A 145 10.35 20.99 26.02
C ASN A 145 11.58 20.47 26.78
N GLU A 146 11.83 19.18 26.73
CA GLU A 146 12.88 18.50 27.50
C GLU A 146 13.72 17.61 26.59
N GLU A 147 14.98 17.40 26.92
CA GLU A 147 15.81 16.47 26.15
C GLU A 147 15.45 15.02 26.46
N ASP A 148 15.28 14.69 27.75
CA ASP A 148 15.00 13.33 28.21
C ASP A 148 14.06 13.34 29.41
N CYS A 149 12.94 12.64 29.32
CA CYS A 149 11.99 12.48 30.42
C CYS A 149 12.37 11.34 31.38
N GLY A 150 13.39 10.53 31.06
CA GLY A 150 13.85 9.41 31.90
C GLY A 150 12.87 8.24 32.02
N THR A 151 11.87 8.13 31.15
CA THR A 151 10.86 7.06 31.19
C THR A 151 11.52 5.69 30.98
N LEU A 152 11.07 4.69 31.74
CA LEU A 152 11.37 3.28 31.55
C LEU A 152 10.34 2.54 30.71
N ARG A 153 9.32 3.26 30.21
CA ARG A 153 8.25 2.70 29.38
C ARG A 153 8.55 2.94 27.91
N GLY A 154 8.37 1.92 27.11
CA GLY A 154 8.53 1.97 25.65
C GLY A 154 7.44 1.20 24.94
N LEU A 155 7.59 1.10 23.64
CA LEU A 155 6.76 0.26 22.76
C LEU A 155 7.65 -0.81 22.14
N THR A 156 7.15 -2.03 22.12
CA THR A 156 7.78 -3.12 21.38
C THR A 156 7.46 -2.98 19.90
N ALA A 157 8.44 -2.67 19.08
CA ALA A 157 8.31 -2.62 17.65
C ALA A 157 8.55 -4.01 17.04
N THR A 158 7.61 -4.48 16.22
CA THR A 158 7.69 -5.72 15.45
C THR A 158 7.33 -5.43 14.01
N ALA A 159 7.73 -6.27 13.06
CA ALA A 159 7.26 -6.14 11.68
C ALA A 159 5.74 -6.33 11.59
N ILE A 160 5.06 -5.46 10.82
CA ILE A 160 3.63 -5.60 10.60
C ILE A 160 3.41 -6.54 9.43
N LYS A 161 2.80 -7.69 9.73
CA LYS A 161 2.45 -8.70 8.73
C LYS A 161 0.93 -8.77 8.58
N ARG A 162 0.48 -8.92 7.34
CA ARG A 162 -0.92 -9.19 7.01
C ARG A 162 -0.98 -10.52 6.28
N ASN A 163 -1.38 -11.57 6.99
CA ASN A 163 -1.22 -12.95 6.57
C ASN A 163 0.28 -13.27 6.37
N GLU A 164 0.70 -13.63 5.16
CA GLU A 164 2.10 -13.91 4.81
C GLU A 164 2.86 -12.69 4.28
N ASP A 165 2.14 -11.62 3.89
CA ASP A 165 2.75 -10.41 3.34
C ASP A 165 3.24 -9.47 4.45
N VAL A 166 4.49 -9.04 4.36
CA VAL A 166 5.07 -8.01 5.22
C VAL A 166 4.62 -6.65 4.70
N VAL A 167 3.72 -5.98 5.45
CA VAL A 167 3.21 -4.65 5.11
C VAL A 167 4.23 -3.57 5.45
N GLN A 168 4.91 -3.72 6.59
CA GLN A 168 5.95 -2.82 7.06
C GLN A 168 7.04 -3.61 7.75
N THR A 169 8.28 -3.40 7.33
CA THR A 169 9.45 -4.08 7.89
C THR A 169 9.77 -3.58 9.29
N LEU A 170 10.56 -4.35 10.03
CA LEU A 170 11.09 -3.89 11.34
C LEU A 170 11.96 -2.66 11.14
N TYR A 171 12.78 -2.63 10.08
CA TYR A 171 13.62 -1.51 9.69
C TYR A 171 12.83 -0.19 9.62
N ASP A 172 11.72 -0.15 8.85
CA ASP A 172 10.91 1.06 8.67
C ASP A 172 10.27 1.56 9.98
N ARG A 173 10.07 0.67 10.95
CA ARG A 173 9.44 1.02 12.23
C ARG A 173 10.41 1.54 13.28
N ILE A 174 11.66 1.13 13.22
CA ILE A 174 12.68 1.50 14.21
C ILE A 174 13.57 2.65 13.74
N LEU A 175 13.63 2.91 12.45
CA LEU A 175 14.46 3.96 11.87
C LEU A 175 14.14 5.33 12.48
N GLY A 176 15.17 6.03 12.97
CA GLY A 176 15.06 7.35 13.61
C GLY A 176 14.37 7.35 14.98
N ARG A 177 14.15 6.17 15.58
CA ARG A 177 13.64 6.05 16.93
C ARG A 177 14.82 5.90 17.93
N THR A 178 14.56 6.15 19.18
CA THR A 178 15.54 5.96 20.27
C THR A 178 15.30 4.60 20.92
N ALA A 179 16.36 3.82 21.11
CA ALA A 179 16.29 2.55 21.81
C ALA A 179 15.95 2.78 23.29
N LEU A 180 15.06 1.96 23.86
CA LEU A 180 14.74 2.01 25.29
C LEU A 180 15.80 1.30 26.11
N ASN A 181 16.17 0.09 25.70
CA ASN A 181 17.16 -0.79 26.32
C ASN A 181 18.29 -1.07 25.33
N ASP A 182 19.39 -1.63 25.83
CA ASP A 182 20.48 -2.08 24.98
C ASP A 182 19.98 -3.18 24.01
N VAL A 183 20.16 -2.96 22.72
CA VAL A 183 19.83 -3.92 21.68
C VAL A 183 21.04 -4.81 21.46
N ILE A 184 20.93 -6.09 21.90
CA ILE A 184 22.01 -7.06 21.87
C ILE A 184 21.74 -8.05 20.74
N HIS A 185 22.78 -8.36 19.97
CA HIS A 185 22.70 -9.38 18.92
C HIS A 185 22.58 -10.78 19.57
N PRO A 186 21.54 -11.56 19.30
CA PRO A 186 21.26 -12.79 20.04
C PRO A 186 22.31 -13.89 19.85
N THR A 187 23.04 -13.87 18.73
CA THR A 187 24.03 -14.90 18.39
C THR A 187 25.45 -14.51 18.81
N THR A 188 25.85 -13.24 18.64
CA THR A 188 27.22 -12.78 18.94
C THR A 188 27.36 -12.18 20.35
N GLY A 189 26.26 -11.77 20.98
CA GLY A 189 26.26 -11.08 22.26
C GLY A 189 26.78 -9.64 22.21
N GLU A 190 27.05 -9.10 21.04
CA GLU A 190 27.50 -7.73 20.85
C GLU A 190 26.33 -6.76 20.98
N VAL A 191 26.61 -5.59 21.59
CA VAL A 191 25.60 -4.50 21.66
C VAL A 191 25.60 -3.75 20.34
N ILE A 192 24.48 -3.83 19.61
CA ILE A 192 24.29 -3.13 18.34
C ILE A 192 23.94 -1.66 18.59
N CYS A 193 23.08 -1.38 19.58
CA CYS A 193 22.64 -0.04 19.94
C CYS A 193 22.50 0.05 21.47
N LYS A 194 22.97 1.15 22.07
CA LYS A 194 22.87 1.38 23.52
C LYS A 194 21.53 2.01 23.88
N ALA A 195 21.09 1.79 25.09
CA ALA A 195 19.93 2.45 25.66
C ALA A 195 20.03 3.98 25.56
N GLY A 196 18.96 4.61 25.02
CA GLY A 196 18.91 6.05 24.85
C GLY A 196 19.69 6.60 23.64
N GLU A 197 20.22 5.73 22.78
CA GLU A 197 20.87 6.08 21.51
C GLU A 197 19.85 6.06 20.36
N GLU A 198 20.04 6.95 19.39
CA GLU A 198 19.21 7.01 18.19
C GLU A 198 19.58 5.87 17.24
N ILE A 199 18.57 5.19 16.71
CA ILE A 199 18.74 4.12 15.72
C ILE A 199 18.90 4.76 14.34
N THR A 200 20.17 4.87 13.90
CA THR A 200 20.53 5.33 12.55
C THR A 200 20.23 4.28 11.49
N GLU A 201 20.37 4.66 10.20
CA GLU A 201 20.16 3.75 9.07
C GLU A 201 21.08 2.51 9.15
N GLU A 202 22.37 2.71 9.53
CA GLU A 202 23.33 1.62 9.65
C GLU A 202 22.97 0.65 10.79
N ILE A 203 22.54 1.19 11.93
CA ILE A 203 22.09 0.41 13.09
C ILE A 203 20.79 -0.35 12.73
N ALA A 204 19.85 0.32 12.07
CA ALA A 204 18.59 -0.29 11.65
C ALA A 204 18.80 -1.45 10.66
N GLU A 205 19.73 -1.29 9.71
CA GLU A 205 20.12 -2.39 8.81
C GLU A 205 20.79 -3.56 9.54
N ALA A 206 21.63 -3.26 10.53
CA ALA A 206 22.28 -4.31 11.32
C ALA A 206 21.25 -5.10 12.15
N ILE A 207 20.21 -4.43 12.66
CA ILE A 207 19.10 -5.06 13.39
C ILE A 207 18.26 -5.92 12.45
N ASP A 208 17.91 -5.40 11.26
CA ASP A 208 17.08 -6.13 10.28
C ASP A 208 17.78 -7.37 9.72
N LYS A 209 19.11 -7.33 9.59
CA LYS A 209 19.93 -8.49 9.21
C LYS A 209 20.12 -9.51 10.35
N SER A 210 19.86 -9.12 11.59
CA SER A 210 19.93 -10.01 12.75
C SER A 210 18.63 -10.81 12.90
N PRO A 211 18.64 -11.94 13.64
CA PRO A 211 17.44 -12.74 13.91
C PRO A 211 16.50 -12.12 14.95
N LEU A 212 16.57 -10.80 15.19
CA LEU A 212 15.70 -10.09 16.12
C LEU A 212 14.32 -9.86 15.49
N GLU A 213 13.29 -10.32 16.16
CA GLU A 213 11.90 -10.12 15.72
C GLU A 213 11.26 -8.87 16.32
N SER A 214 11.79 -8.36 17.43
CA SER A 214 11.26 -7.21 18.15
C SER A 214 12.35 -6.37 18.79
N VAL A 215 12.11 -5.06 18.86
CA VAL A 215 12.97 -4.08 19.50
C VAL A 215 12.12 -3.16 20.38
N GLU A 216 12.59 -2.85 21.59
CA GLU A 216 11.94 -1.89 22.46
C GLU A 216 12.43 -0.48 22.15
N ILE A 217 11.50 0.37 21.72
CA ILE A 217 11.75 1.76 21.32
C ILE A 217 11.01 2.74 22.22
N ARG A 218 11.57 3.93 22.39
CA ARG A 218 10.87 5.05 23.03
C ARG A 218 9.82 5.63 22.09
N SER A 219 8.72 6.09 22.66
CA SER A 219 7.61 6.64 21.89
C SER A 219 7.01 7.86 22.58
N VAL A 220 6.45 8.75 21.78
CA VAL A 220 5.66 9.89 22.25
C VAL A 220 4.47 9.44 23.11
N LEU A 221 3.90 8.27 22.82
CA LEU A 221 2.76 7.72 23.55
C LEU A 221 3.09 7.28 24.98
N THR A 222 4.34 7.01 25.26
CA THR A 222 4.83 6.57 26.58
C THR A 222 5.70 7.61 27.28
N CYS A 223 5.74 8.83 26.72
CA CYS A 223 6.53 9.93 27.29
C CYS A 223 5.92 10.39 28.62
N GLU A 224 6.78 10.58 29.65
CA GLU A 224 6.39 11.03 30.98
C GLU A 224 6.73 12.52 31.24
N ALA A 225 7.01 13.28 30.18
CA ALA A 225 7.18 14.72 30.27
C ALA A 225 5.88 15.40 30.78
N ARG A 226 6.03 16.39 31.69
CA ARG A 226 4.86 17.08 32.29
C ARG A 226 4.08 17.90 31.27
N HIS A 227 4.78 18.51 30.32
CA HIS A 227 4.21 19.32 29.26
C HIS A 227 4.88 18.99 27.94
N GLY A 228 4.10 18.67 26.91
CA GLY A 228 4.62 18.29 25.62
C GLY A 228 5.29 16.92 25.62
N VAL A 229 6.40 16.79 24.93
CA VAL A 229 7.19 15.55 24.79
C VAL A 229 8.68 15.85 24.93
N CYS A 230 9.48 14.86 25.26
CA CYS A 230 10.94 14.99 25.25
C CYS A 230 11.53 14.63 23.89
N ALA A 231 12.72 15.13 23.58
CA ALA A 231 13.40 14.89 22.30
C ALA A 231 13.67 13.41 22.05
N LYS A 232 14.12 12.67 23.06
CA LYS A 232 14.38 11.23 22.92
C LYS A 232 13.14 10.39 22.64
N CYS A 233 11.99 10.74 23.23
CA CYS A 233 10.72 10.04 22.93
C CYS A 233 10.17 10.42 21.56
N TYR A 234 10.44 11.64 21.09
CA TYR A 234 10.07 12.07 19.75
C TYR A 234 10.94 11.39 18.68
N GLY A 235 12.26 11.31 18.93
CA GLY A 235 13.23 10.77 17.99
C GLY A 235 13.54 11.75 16.84
N ARG A 236 14.05 11.21 15.73
CA ARG A 236 14.40 11.97 14.52
C ARG A 236 13.14 12.56 13.86
N ASN A 237 13.27 13.77 13.33
CA ASN A 237 12.24 14.33 12.46
C ASN A 237 12.32 13.64 11.08
N LEU A 238 11.33 12.80 10.78
CA LEU A 238 11.29 12.03 9.52
C LEU A 238 10.83 12.85 8.31
N ALA A 239 10.44 14.11 8.52
CA ALA A 239 9.98 15.00 7.44
C ALA A 239 11.10 15.84 6.80
N THR A 240 12.28 15.90 7.42
CA THR A 240 13.42 16.73 6.94
C THR A 240 14.64 15.89 6.62
#